data_6357fb61c45686a804bffea7ec914cb0
#
_entry.id   6357fb61c45686a804bffea7ec914cb0
#
_cell.length_a   1.000
_cell.length_b   1.000
_cell.length_c   1.000
_cell.angle_alpha   90.00
_cell.angle_beta   90.00
_cell.angle_gamma   90.00
#
_symmetry.space_group_name_H-M   'P 1'
#
loop_
_entity.id
_entity.type
_entity.pdbx_description
1 polymer ?
#
loop_
_entity_poly.entity_id
_entity_poly.type
_entity_poly.pdbx_seq_one_letter_code
_entity_poly.pdbx_strand_id
1 'polypeptide(L)'
;MKKRDWIWFSAIALIIVGFLVLRVFTMKRVVPFEEAMEHISLVDGEKAVTVHMNCTKGVIYAYNDGQFDTGETDNIYVVFMQSLFDRWFGYDLPGFRQVVIHKSGDEVSGYTAPKIWYIEDITDPNVRKTALEGYIIK
;
A
#
# COMPACT_ATOMS: atom_id res chain seq x y z
N MET A 1 41.01 -24.22 -15.93
CA MET A 1 40.14 -23.13 -16.31
C MET A 1 40.97 -21.96 -16.83
N LYS A 2 40.61 -21.45 -18.00
CA LYS A 2 41.33 -20.33 -18.61
C LYS A 2 40.96 -19.02 -17.90
N LYS A 3 41.88 -18.04 -17.84
CA LYS A 3 41.58 -16.72 -17.25
C LYS A 3 40.36 -16.04 -17.85
N ARG A 4 40.13 -16.25 -19.15
CA ARG A 4 38.96 -15.70 -19.87
C ARG A 4 37.64 -16.26 -19.30
N ASP A 5 37.59 -17.52 -18.93
CA ASP A 5 36.41 -18.16 -18.38
C ASP A 5 36.06 -17.59 -17.00
N TRP A 6 37.09 -17.33 -16.19
CA TRP A 6 36.94 -16.67 -14.88
C TRP A 6 36.33 -15.26 -15.01
N ILE A 7 36.76 -14.51 -16.00
CA ILE A 7 36.24 -13.17 -16.25
C ILE A 7 34.71 -13.23 -16.60
N TRP A 8 34.35 -14.19 -17.46
CA TRP A 8 32.95 -14.39 -17.81
C TRP A 8 32.08 -14.83 -16.62
N PHE A 9 32.57 -15.77 -15.81
CA PHE A 9 31.87 -16.20 -14.60
C PHE A 9 31.73 -15.06 -13.60
N SER A 10 32.74 -14.25 -13.41
CA SER A 10 32.71 -13.09 -12.52
C SER A 10 31.73 -12.03 -13.03
N ALA A 11 31.73 -11.77 -14.34
CA ALA A 11 30.79 -10.81 -14.96
C ALA A 11 29.33 -11.27 -14.79
N ILE A 12 29.03 -12.53 -15.05
CA ILE A 12 27.68 -13.11 -14.89
C ILE A 12 27.27 -13.05 -13.41
N ALA A 13 28.14 -13.40 -12.50
CA ALA A 13 27.87 -13.35 -11.06
C ALA A 13 27.55 -11.93 -10.61
N LEU A 14 28.29 -10.93 -11.07
CA LEU A 14 28.05 -9.53 -10.76
C LEU A 14 26.69 -9.05 -11.30
N ILE A 15 26.32 -9.46 -12.51
CA ILE A 15 25.02 -9.13 -13.09
C ILE A 15 23.87 -9.71 -12.27
N ILE A 16 23.98 -10.99 -11.86
CA ILE A 16 22.98 -11.67 -11.03
C ILE A 16 22.84 -10.98 -9.67
N VAL A 17 23.95 -10.72 -9.00
CA VAL A 17 23.97 -10.04 -7.69
C VAL A 17 23.38 -8.64 -7.83
N GLY A 18 23.77 -7.88 -8.85
CA GLY A 18 23.23 -6.54 -9.11
C GLY A 18 21.73 -6.57 -9.34
N PHE A 19 21.23 -7.53 -10.10
CA PHE A 19 19.80 -7.71 -10.33
C PHE A 19 19.03 -8.03 -9.04
N LEU A 20 19.57 -8.95 -8.21
CA LEU A 20 18.96 -9.31 -6.93
C LEU A 20 18.95 -8.13 -5.96
N VAL A 21 20.02 -7.37 -5.87
CA VAL A 21 20.10 -6.16 -5.04
C VAL A 21 19.09 -5.13 -5.51
N LEU A 22 19.02 -4.87 -6.81
CA LEU A 22 18.05 -3.93 -7.38
C LEU A 22 16.62 -4.37 -7.09
N ARG A 23 16.31 -5.65 -7.21
CA ARG A 23 14.99 -6.20 -6.93
C ARG A 23 14.60 -6.01 -5.47
N VAL A 24 15.50 -6.33 -4.53
CA VAL A 24 15.25 -6.11 -3.10
C VAL A 24 15.06 -4.63 -2.81
N PHE A 25 15.87 -3.76 -3.42
CA PHE A 25 15.81 -2.32 -3.23
C PHE A 25 14.51 -1.70 -3.75
N THR A 26 13.96 -2.22 -4.85
CA THR A 26 12.72 -1.72 -5.46
C THR A 26 11.48 -2.50 -5.03
N MET A 27 11.62 -3.59 -4.28
CA MET A 27 10.49 -4.39 -3.83
C MET A 27 9.64 -3.64 -2.82
N LYS A 28 8.35 -3.50 -3.11
CA LYS A 28 7.39 -2.86 -2.21
C LYS A 28 7.06 -3.77 -1.04
N ARG A 29 7.08 -3.20 0.16
CA ARG A 29 6.73 -3.89 1.40
C ARG A 29 5.66 -3.10 2.13
N VAL A 30 4.77 -3.81 2.81
CA VAL A 30 3.73 -3.17 3.63
C VAL A 30 4.39 -2.48 4.82
N VAL A 31 4.04 -1.21 5.03
CA VAL A 31 4.50 -0.43 6.16
C VAL A 31 3.65 -0.79 7.39
N PRO A 32 4.25 -1.00 8.57
CA PRO A 32 3.50 -1.24 9.81
C PRO A 32 2.51 -0.11 10.11
N PHE A 33 1.40 -0.45 10.74
CA PHE A 33 0.29 0.48 11.01
C PHE A 33 0.75 1.79 11.69
N GLU A 34 1.55 1.70 12.72
CA GLU A 34 2.01 2.87 13.48
C GLU A 34 2.82 3.83 12.61
N GLU A 35 3.71 3.30 11.81
CA GLU A 35 4.51 4.10 10.87
C GLU A 35 3.65 4.65 9.73
N ALA A 36 2.72 3.85 9.21
CA ALA A 36 1.83 4.28 8.13
C ALA A 36 0.95 5.45 8.54
N MET A 37 0.49 5.50 9.79
CA MET A 37 -0.35 6.59 10.28
C MET A 37 0.39 7.94 10.37
N GLU A 38 1.69 7.95 10.34
CA GLU A 38 2.49 9.18 10.25
C GLU A 38 2.45 9.80 8.83
N HIS A 39 2.11 8.98 7.82
CA HIS A 39 2.18 9.37 6.41
C HIS A 39 0.83 9.44 5.72
N ILE A 40 -0.23 8.90 6.32
CA ILE A 40 -1.56 8.91 5.72
C ILE A 40 -2.56 9.63 6.63
N SER A 41 -3.56 10.23 6.01
CA SER A 41 -4.69 10.85 6.70
C SER A 41 -5.98 10.46 6.00
N LEU A 42 -7.06 10.35 6.78
CA LEU A 42 -8.38 10.04 6.27
C LEU A 42 -9.28 11.26 6.48
N VAL A 43 -9.92 11.70 5.41
CA VAL A 43 -10.83 12.84 5.43
C VAL A 43 -12.23 12.37 5.08
N ASP A 44 -13.20 12.69 5.96
CA ASP A 44 -14.60 12.33 5.73
C ASP A 44 -15.28 13.38 4.84
N GLY A 45 -15.70 12.94 3.66
CA GLY A 45 -16.53 13.74 2.76
C GLY A 45 -18.00 13.30 2.84
N GLU A 46 -18.88 14.05 2.20
CA GLU A 46 -20.29 13.71 2.18
C GLU A 46 -20.59 12.37 1.51
N LYS A 47 -19.95 12.11 0.36
CA LYS A 47 -20.22 10.92 -0.47
C LYS A 47 -19.07 9.91 -0.47
N ALA A 48 -17.93 10.27 0.09
CA ALA A 48 -16.74 9.42 0.06
C ALA A 48 -15.79 9.77 1.18
N VAL A 49 -15.04 8.77 1.62
CA VAL A 49 -13.88 8.96 2.52
C VAL A 49 -12.63 8.93 1.66
N THR A 50 -11.80 9.94 1.78
CA THR A 50 -10.53 10.02 1.05
C THR A 50 -9.37 9.65 1.98
N VAL A 51 -8.59 8.66 1.58
CA VAL A 51 -7.33 8.32 2.23
C VAL A 51 -6.22 9.00 1.47
N HIS A 52 -5.52 9.91 2.14
CA HIS A 52 -4.51 10.77 1.54
C HIS A 52 -3.12 10.42 2.04
N MET A 53 -2.17 10.36 1.13
CA MET A 53 -0.77 10.18 1.47
C MET A 53 -0.08 11.55 1.57
N ASN A 54 0.49 11.84 2.73
CA ASN A 54 1.14 13.12 3.03
C ASN A 54 2.61 13.19 2.59
N CYS A 55 3.13 12.12 2.01
CA CYS A 55 4.52 12.06 1.54
C CYS A 55 4.60 11.52 0.12
N THR A 56 5.77 11.69 -0.51
CA THR A 56 6.04 11.17 -1.86
C THR A 56 6.80 9.84 -1.85
N LYS A 57 6.91 9.20 -0.69
CA LYS A 57 7.81 8.06 -0.46
C LYS A 57 7.07 6.75 -0.30
N GLY A 58 6.11 6.47 -1.17
CA GLY A 58 5.37 5.23 -1.15
C GLY A 58 4.11 5.29 -1.98
N VAL A 59 3.30 4.25 -1.88
CA VAL A 59 2.02 4.14 -2.59
C VAL A 59 0.93 3.61 -1.66
N ILE A 60 -0.31 4.02 -1.91
CA ILE A 60 -1.48 3.54 -1.18
C ILE A 60 -2.33 2.69 -2.11
N TYR A 61 -2.79 1.54 -1.61
CA TYR A 61 -3.75 0.69 -2.31
C TYR A 61 -4.96 0.44 -1.41
N ALA A 62 -6.11 0.23 -2.04
CA ALA A 62 -7.32 -0.22 -1.36
C ALA A 62 -7.86 -1.48 -2.05
N TYR A 63 -8.28 -2.42 -1.24
CA TYR A 63 -8.83 -3.70 -1.67
C TYR A 63 -10.22 -3.87 -1.05
N ASN A 64 -11.13 -4.53 -1.77
CA ASN A 64 -12.43 -4.91 -1.24
C ASN A 64 -12.45 -6.37 -0.80
N ASP A 65 -13.53 -6.80 -0.15
CA ASP A 65 -13.68 -8.17 0.33
C ASP A 65 -13.59 -9.22 -0.78
N GLY A 66 -14.06 -8.90 -1.98
CA GLY A 66 -14.02 -9.81 -3.11
C GLY A 66 -12.61 -10.24 -3.52
N GLN A 67 -11.61 -9.42 -3.21
CA GLN A 67 -10.20 -9.72 -3.52
C GLN A 67 -9.57 -10.69 -2.52
N PHE A 68 -10.16 -10.84 -1.32
CA PHE A 68 -9.66 -11.69 -0.25
C PHE A 68 -10.55 -12.91 0.05
N ASP A 69 -11.71 -13.01 -0.61
CA ASP A 69 -12.67 -14.10 -0.41
C ASP A 69 -13.05 -14.32 1.06
N THR A 70 -13.35 -13.23 1.76
CA THR A 70 -13.71 -13.24 3.19
C THR A 70 -15.17 -13.61 3.44
N GLY A 71 -16.02 -13.58 2.42
CA GLY A 71 -17.46 -13.78 2.54
C GLY A 71 -18.25 -12.58 3.06
N GLU A 72 -17.58 -11.50 3.42
CA GLU A 72 -18.18 -10.23 3.84
C GLU A 72 -18.22 -9.25 2.67
N THR A 73 -19.06 -8.21 2.72
CA THR A 73 -19.28 -7.31 1.58
C THR A 73 -19.00 -5.83 1.85
N ASP A 74 -18.87 -5.41 3.10
CA ASP A 74 -18.80 -3.98 3.47
C ASP A 74 -17.45 -3.56 4.04
N ASN A 75 -16.37 -4.27 3.71
CA ASN A 75 -15.04 -3.94 4.20
C ASN A 75 -14.16 -3.43 3.07
N ILE A 76 -13.38 -2.39 3.37
CA ILE A 76 -12.30 -1.90 2.52
C ILE A 76 -10.99 -2.02 3.30
N TYR A 77 -9.99 -2.58 2.67
CA TYR A 77 -8.68 -2.79 3.26
C TYR A 77 -7.69 -1.84 2.61
N VAL A 78 -7.08 -0.99 3.42
CA VAL A 78 -6.10 0.00 2.96
C VAL A 78 -4.71 -0.48 3.36
N VAL A 79 -3.76 -0.33 2.46
CA VAL A 79 -2.37 -0.68 2.69
C VAL A 79 -1.45 0.42 2.15
N PHE A 80 -0.45 0.78 2.94
CA PHE A 80 0.61 1.69 2.54
C PHE A 80 1.88 0.88 2.33
N MET A 81 2.48 1.00 1.15
CA MET A 81 3.64 0.21 0.77
C MET A 81 4.81 1.11 0.39
N GLN A 82 6.00 0.71 0.82
CA GLN A 82 7.25 1.37 0.49
C GLN A 82 8.31 0.34 0.08
N SER A 83 9.15 0.71 -0.87
CA SER A 83 10.43 0.05 -1.10
C SER A 83 11.55 0.84 -0.41
N LEU A 84 12.76 0.29 -0.35
CA LEU A 84 13.93 1.04 0.10
C LEU A 84 14.22 2.22 -0.82
N PHE A 85 13.98 2.05 -2.11
CA PHE A 85 14.09 3.15 -3.09
C PHE A 85 13.13 4.30 -2.76
N ASP A 86 11.87 3.99 -2.44
CA ASP A 86 10.87 4.99 -2.07
C ASP A 86 11.29 5.76 -0.81
N ARG A 87 11.84 5.07 0.18
CA ARG A 87 12.32 5.69 1.43
C ARG A 87 13.45 6.67 1.21
N TRP A 88 14.34 6.37 0.28
CA TRP A 88 15.56 7.17 0.08
C TRP A 88 15.36 8.29 -0.93
N PHE A 89 14.66 8.04 -2.00
CA PHE A 89 14.53 8.99 -3.11
C PHE A 89 13.12 9.58 -3.23
N GLY A 90 12.10 8.76 -3.03
CA GLY A 90 10.73 9.18 -3.29
C GLY A 90 10.47 9.43 -4.76
N TYR A 91 9.22 9.45 -5.14
CA TYR A 91 8.78 9.88 -6.46
C TYR A 91 7.32 10.29 -6.42
N ASP A 92 6.94 11.19 -7.32
CA ASP A 92 5.59 11.72 -7.37
C ASP A 92 4.78 10.98 -8.43
N LEU A 93 3.89 10.09 -7.98
CA LEU A 93 2.91 9.42 -8.82
C LEU A 93 1.51 9.83 -8.36
N PRO A 94 0.92 10.90 -8.92
CA PRO A 94 -0.35 11.45 -8.42
C PRO A 94 -1.49 10.44 -8.29
N GLY A 95 -1.58 9.47 -9.18
CA GLY A 95 -2.60 8.42 -9.14
C GLY A 95 -2.50 7.44 -7.98
N PHE A 96 -1.39 7.44 -7.24
CA PHE A 96 -1.16 6.55 -6.10
C PHE A 96 -1.05 7.28 -4.76
N ARG A 97 -1.35 8.59 -4.73
CA ARG A 97 -1.25 9.42 -3.53
C ARG A 97 -2.55 9.51 -2.73
N GLN A 98 -3.64 9.09 -3.30
CA GLN A 98 -4.94 9.08 -2.62
C GLN A 98 -5.80 7.95 -3.12
N VAL A 99 -6.68 7.49 -2.22
CA VAL A 99 -7.70 6.51 -2.53
C VAL A 99 -9.04 7.10 -2.10
N VAL A 100 -10.02 7.07 -2.99
CA VAL A 100 -11.38 7.54 -2.69
C VAL A 100 -12.26 6.32 -2.46
N ILE A 101 -12.84 6.25 -1.27
CA ILE A 101 -13.73 5.15 -0.85
C ILE A 101 -15.15 5.68 -0.86
N HIS A 102 -15.94 5.25 -1.82
CA HIS A 102 -17.32 5.71 -1.97
C HIS A 102 -18.23 5.16 -0.88
N LYS A 103 -19.10 6.02 -0.36
CA LYS A 103 -20.13 5.64 0.58
C LYS A 103 -21.35 5.08 -0.16
N SER A 104 -22.06 4.16 0.49
CA SER A 104 -23.32 3.63 0.00
C SER A 104 -24.47 4.52 0.47
N GLY A 105 -25.51 4.63 -0.34
CA GLY A 105 -26.72 5.40 0.02
C GLY A 105 -27.13 6.39 -1.04
N ASP A 106 -28.03 7.30 -0.65
CA ASP A 106 -28.55 8.35 -1.51
C ASP A 106 -28.79 9.65 -0.70
N GLU A 107 -29.26 10.71 -1.36
CA GLU A 107 -29.51 12.00 -0.72
C GLU A 107 -30.68 11.96 0.27
N VAL A 108 -31.62 11.04 0.12
CA VAL A 108 -32.81 10.92 0.97
C VAL A 108 -32.49 10.15 2.25
N SER A 109 -31.86 8.98 2.13
CA SER A 109 -31.54 8.10 3.26
C SER A 109 -30.18 8.37 3.90
N GLY A 110 -29.38 9.23 3.28
CA GLY A 110 -28.02 9.52 3.71
C GLY A 110 -26.98 8.53 3.17
N TYR A 111 -25.74 8.82 3.46
CA TYR A 111 -24.60 8.03 3.00
C TYR A 111 -23.93 7.31 4.17
N THR A 112 -23.59 6.04 3.96
CA THR A 112 -22.90 5.22 4.96
C THR A 112 -21.59 4.73 4.41
N ALA A 113 -20.50 4.99 5.13
CA ALA A 113 -19.19 4.50 4.78
C ALA A 113 -19.05 3.00 5.06
N PRO A 114 -18.33 2.25 4.22
CA PRO A 114 -17.95 0.89 4.55
C PRO A 114 -16.99 0.89 5.73
N LYS A 115 -16.77 -0.28 6.35
CA LYS A 115 -15.73 -0.44 7.36
C LYS A 115 -14.38 -0.37 6.68
N ILE A 116 -13.50 0.49 7.18
CA ILE A 116 -12.18 0.72 6.62
C ILE A 116 -11.14 0.16 7.59
N TRP A 117 -10.29 -0.71 7.08
CA TRP A 117 -9.26 -1.38 7.85
C TRP A 117 -7.88 -1.12 7.25
N TYR A 118 -6.88 -0.91 8.09
CA TYR A 118 -5.49 -1.00 7.67
C TYR A 118 -4.99 -2.42 7.86
N ILE A 119 -4.40 -3.00 6.82
CA ILE A 119 -3.86 -4.37 6.87
C ILE A 119 -2.35 -4.36 6.74
N GLU A 120 -1.71 -5.30 7.40
CA GLU A 120 -0.25 -5.50 7.34
C GLU A 120 0.14 -6.75 6.55
N ASP A 121 -0.84 -7.59 6.18
CA ASP A 121 -0.64 -8.76 5.32
C ASP A 121 -1.62 -8.72 4.16
N ILE A 122 -1.07 -8.53 2.93
CA ILE A 122 -1.88 -8.44 1.71
C ILE A 122 -2.42 -9.79 1.24
N THR A 123 -1.96 -10.90 1.80
CA THR A 123 -2.44 -12.24 1.45
C THR A 123 -3.59 -12.69 2.34
N ASP A 124 -3.65 -12.22 3.58
CA ASP A 124 -4.71 -12.53 4.53
C ASP A 124 -5.01 -11.32 5.42
N PRO A 125 -6.11 -10.58 5.14
CA PRO A 125 -6.45 -9.39 5.91
C PRO A 125 -6.84 -9.69 7.37
N ASN A 126 -7.19 -10.94 7.70
CA ASN A 126 -7.60 -11.32 9.05
C ASN A 126 -6.42 -11.55 10.01
N VAL A 127 -5.20 -11.68 9.49
CA VAL A 127 -4.00 -11.88 10.33
C VAL A 127 -3.70 -10.64 11.16
N ARG A 128 -3.73 -9.48 10.53
CA ARG A 128 -3.48 -8.21 11.20
C ARG A 128 -4.25 -7.09 10.52
N LYS A 129 -5.31 -6.64 11.16
CA LYS A 129 -6.10 -5.51 10.67
C LYS A 129 -6.43 -4.56 11.81
N THR A 130 -6.38 -3.28 11.53
CA THR A 130 -6.70 -2.22 12.48
C THR A 130 -7.80 -1.34 11.91
N ALA A 131 -8.87 -1.14 12.68
CA ALA A 131 -9.99 -0.28 12.25
C ALA A 131 -9.55 1.18 12.16
N LEU A 132 -9.87 1.84 11.05
CA LEU A 132 -9.48 3.23 10.79
C LEU A 132 -10.58 4.24 11.15
N GLU A 133 -11.72 3.81 11.64
CA GLU A 133 -12.85 4.71 11.96
C GLU A 133 -12.48 5.82 12.93
N GLY A 134 -11.64 5.53 13.94
CA GLY A 134 -11.18 6.51 14.91
C GLY A 134 -10.16 7.52 14.36
N TYR A 135 -9.66 7.34 13.17
CA TYR A 135 -8.64 8.18 12.54
C TYR A 135 -9.20 9.09 11.45
N ILE A 136 -10.50 9.04 11.21
CA ILE A 136 -11.16 9.86 10.18
C ILE A 136 -11.34 11.28 10.72
N ILE A 137 -10.84 12.25 9.97
CA ILE A 137 -10.97 13.68 10.26
C ILE A 137 -12.22 14.21 9.55
N LYS A 138 -13.08 14.80 10.32
CA LYS A 138 -14.31 15.43 9.78
C LYS A 138 -14.07 16.87 9.34
#